data_75c86ff801ebf626b48fabe09c8459e0
#
_entry.id   75c86ff801ebf626b48fabe09c8459e0
#
_cell.length_a   1.000
_cell.length_b   1.000
_cell.length_c   1.000
_cell.angle_alpha   90.00
_cell.angle_beta   90.00
_cell.angle_gamma   90.00
#
_symmetry.space_group_name_H-M   'P 1'
#
loop_
_entity.id
_entity.type
_entity.pdbx_description
1 polymer ?
#
loop_
_entity_poly.entity_id
_entity_poly.type
_entity_poly.pdbx_seq_one_letter_code
_entity_poly.pdbx_strand_id
1 'polypeptide(L)'
;MLRLEQIDGGLSVVYGERAVIRIDGRFMCVGVGENSYTMSHGSFKIKEKIKTKRQLNIVSMTASENCANVRFDEGAIKIEVDGDRLKFTPQGLEKYNRMWIRIPATADERVYGSGEVFTEFNLRGKKANVWVAEHINALQIAKKLIKQVFGIKNTTKKQKFSNYETYYAQPTFISSKKYFYHSLTTARAEFDFENKDFHTVKTDEIAPFYLG
;
A
#
# COMPACT_ATOMS: atom_id res chain seq x y z
N MET A 1 -10.35 -15.92 -19.19
CA MET A 1 -10.06 -17.13 -18.42
C MET A 1 -8.91 -16.83 -17.47
N LEU A 2 -9.07 -17.11 -16.18
CA LEU A 2 -8.03 -17.00 -15.17
C LEU A 2 -7.12 -18.21 -15.23
N ARG A 3 -5.80 -17.99 -15.26
CA ARG A 3 -4.80 -19.06 -15.24
C ARG A 3 -3.70 -18.74 -14.23
N LEU A 4 -3.15 -19.77 -13.63
CA LEU A 4 -1.91 -19.70 -12.88
C LEU A 4 -0.81 -20.37 -13.70
N GLU A 5 0.20 -19.62 -14.04
CA GLU A 5 1.36 -20.13 -14.76
C GLU A 5 2.55 -20.23 -13.81
N GLN A 6 3.11 -21.42 -13.68
CA GLN A 6 4.30 -21.59 -12.85
C GLN A 6 5.49 -20.91 -13.51
N ILE A 7 6.21 -20.11 -12.71
CA ILE A 7 7.41 -19.42 -13.12
C ILE A 7 8.53 -19.72 -12.13
N ASP A 8 9.76 -19.42 -12.49
CA ASP A 8 10.89 -19.63 -11.59
C ASP A 8 10.70 -18.86 -10.27
N GLY A 9 10.68 -19.63 -9.16
CA GLY A 9 10.50 -19.09 -7.81
C GLY A 9 9.11 -18.54 -7.47
N GLY A 10 8.04 -18.90 -8.24
CA GLY A 10 6.70 -18.41 -7.93
C GLY A 10 5.65 -18.77 -9.00
N LEU A 11 4.66 -17.90 -9.15
CA LEU A 11 3.60 -18.04 -10.14
C LEU A 11 3.23 -16.69 -10.75
N SER A 12 2.75 -16.73 -11.98
CA SER A 12 2.10 -15.60 -12.66
C SER A 12 0.59 -15.81 -12.65
N VAL A 13 -0.14 -14.82 -12.21
CA VAL A 13 -1.60 -14.79 -12.32
C VAL A 13 -1.95 -14.11 -13.64
N VAL A 14 -2.55 -14.86 -14.56
CA VAL A 14 -2.88 -14.42 -15.92
C VAL A 14 -4.40 -14.36 -16.08
N TYR A 15 -4.90 -13.22 -16.54
CA TYR A 15 -6.31 -13.05 -16.90
C TYR A 15 -6.44 -12.64 -18.37
N GLY A 16 -7.13 -13.49 -19.15
CA GLY A 16 -7.11 -13.39 -20.59
C GLY A 16 -5.71 -13.69 -21.16
N GLU A 17 -5.13 -12.73 -21.85
CA GLU A 17 -3.76 -12.80 -22.40
C GLU A 17 -2.74 -12.02 -21.55
N ARG A 18 -3.18 -11.38 -20.46
CA ARG A 18 -2.37 -10.48 -19.67
C ARG A 18 -1.93 -11.12 -18.34
N ALA A 19 -0.63 -11.07 -18.06
CA ALA A 19 -0.12 -11.30 -16.71
C ALA A 19 -0.51 -10.12 -15.81
N VAL A 20 -1.40 -10.37 -14.84
CA VAL A 20 -1.91 -9.34 -13.91
C VAL A 20 -0.92 -9.09 -12.80
N ILE A 21 -0.38 -10.17 -12.22
CA ILE A 21 0.61 -10.07 -11.14
C ILE A 21 1.50 -11.31 -11.13
N ARG A 22 2.76 -11.09 -10.77
CA ARG A 22 3.70 -12.15 -10.41
C ARG A 22 3.71 -12.31 -8.90
N ILE A 23 3.48 -13.52 -8.42
CA ILE A 23 3.56 -13.92 -7.02
C ILE A 23 4.84 -14.75 -6.85
N ASP A 24 5.78 -14.24 -6.10
CA ASP A 24 7.00 -14.95 -5.71
C ASP A 24 6.97 -15.33 -4.23
N GLY A 25 7.97 -16.06 -3.75
CA GLY A 25 8.07 -16.46 -2.34
C GLY A 25 8.14 -15.30 -1.34
N ARG A 26 8.17 -14.05 -1.82
CA ARG A 26 8.16 -12.84 -1.00
C ARG A 26 6.91 -11.98 -1.21
N PHE A 27 5.90 -12.54 -1.87
CA PHE A 27 4.68 -11.83 -2.21
C PHE A 27 3.95 -11.28 -0.98
N MET A 28 3.80 -12.07 0.08
CA MET A 28 3.00 -11.72 1.23
C MET A 28 3.75 -11.94 2.55
N CYS A 29 3.71 -10.93 3.41
CA CYS A 29 4.04 -11.04 4.82
C CYS A 29 2.83 -10.71 5.66
N VAL A 30 2.74 -11.31 6.84
CA VAL A 30 1.75 -11.01 7.87
C VAL A 30 2.43 -10.72 9.20
N GLY A 31 1.71 -10.08 10.11
CA GLY A 31 2.28 -9.76 11.41
C GLY A 31 1.28 -9.21 12.39
N VAL A 32 1.79 -8.94 13.59
CA VAL A 32 1.06 -8.30 14.67
C VAL A 32 1.75 -7.00 15.02
N GLY A 33 0.98 -5.93 15.15
CA GLY A 33 1.47 -4.62 15.53
C GLY A 33 0.44 -3.84 16.33
N GLU A 34 0.89 -2.76 16.93
CA GLU A 34 0.09 -1.81 17.69
C GLU A 34 0.38 -0.41 17.22
N ASN A 35 -0.67 0.41 17.15
CA ASN A 35 -0.54 1.83 16.89
C ASN A 35 -0.94 2.63 18.11
N SER A 36 -0.21 3.71 18.39
CA SER A 36 -0.67 4.76 19.28
C SER A 36 -0.92 6.04 18.48
N TYR A 37 -2.05 6.66 18.74
CA TYR A 37 -2.50 7.84 18.02
C TYR A 37 -2.51 9.03 18.99
N THR A 38 -1.90 10.13 18.58
CA THR A 38 -2.00 11.41 19.30
C THR A 38 -2.56 12.44 18.32
N MET A 39 -3.78 12.87 18.58
CA MET A 39 -4.46 13.87 17.77
C MET A 39 -4.16 15.28 18.27
N SER A 40 -3.86 16.17 17.35
CA SER A 40 -3.71 17.60 17.64
C SER A 40 -4.18 18.40 16.43
N HIS A 41 -5.20 19.21 16.61
CA HIS A 41 -5.72 20.13 15.59
C HIS A 41 -6.02 19.46 14.24
N GLY A 42 -6.76 18.36 14.24
CA GLY A 42 -7.13 17.62 13.01
C GLY A 42 -6.04 16.73 12.40
N SER A 43 -4.82 16.77 12.96
CA SER A 43 -3.71 15.93 12.53
C SER A 43 -3.42 14.83 13.53
N PHE A 44 -3.10 13.63 13.02
CA PHE A 44 -2.74 12.48 13.85
C PHE A 44 -1.24 12.21 13.75
N LYS A 45 -0.57 12.16 14.90
CA LYS A 45 0.76 11.58 15.00
C LYS A 45 0.61 10.10 15.34
N ILE A 46 1.04 9.25 14.42
CA ILE A 46 0.94 7.80 14.56
C ILE A 46 2.31 7.26 14.92
N LYS A 47 2.37 6.51 16.01
CA LYS A 47 3.54 5.71 16.38
C LYS A 47 3.16 4.25 16.25
N GLU A 48 3.84 3.53 15.39
CA GLU A 48 3.63 2.11 15.17
C GLU A 48 4.72 1.29 15.84
N LYS A 49 4.32 0.17 16.44
CA LYS A 49 5.21 -0.87 16.97
C LYS A 49 4.83 -2.20 16.36
N ILE A 50 5.65 -2.69 15.44
CA ILE A 50 5.53 -4.05 14.91
C ILE A 50 6.11 -5.02 15.94
N LYS A 51 5.30 -5.97 16.40
CA LYS A 51 5.69 -7.02 17.36
C LYS A 51 6.24 -8.24 16.64
N THR A 52 5.57 -8.64 15.56
CA THR A 52 5.97 -9.78 14.73
C THR A 52 5.78 -9.45 13.26
N LYS A 53 6.63 -10.02 12.43
CA LYS A 53 6.48 -10.02 10.96
C LYS A 53 7.00 -11.36 10.43
N ARG A 54 6.16 -12.03 9.64
CA ARG A 54 6.46 -13.34 9.06
C ARG A 54 6.22 -13.31 7.56
N GLN A 55 7.16 -13.83 6.82
CA GLN A 55 7.01 -14.15 5.40
C GLN A 55 6.17 -15.42 5.27
N LEU A 56 5.19 -15.42 4.37
CA LEU A 56 4.44 -16.61 4.00
C LEU A 56 5.05 -17.26 2.76
N ASN A 57 5.21 -18.59 2.80
CA ASN A 57 5.78 -19.37 1.71
C ASN A 57 4.69 -20.14 0.99
N ILE A 58 4.72 -20.16 -0.33
CA ILE A 58 3.75 -20.90 -1.15
C ILE A 58 3.99 -22.39 -0.96
N VAL A 59 2.92 -23.13 -0.64
CA VAL A 59 2.92 -24.59 -0.47
C VAL A 59 2.24 -25.28 -1.63
N SER A 60 1.11 -24.77 -2.09
CA SER A 60 0.36 -25.33 -3.22
C SER A 60 -0.51 -24.27 -3.89
N MET A 61 -0.93 -24.56 -5.10
CA MET A 61 -1.81 -23.70 -5.87
C MET A 61 -2.74 -24.54 -6.74
N THR A 62 -3.96 -24.05 -6.89
CA THR A 62 -4.98 -24.63 -7.78
C THR A 62 -5.65 -23.50 -8.54
N ALA A 63 -6.05 -23.78 -9.78
CA ALA A 63 -6.80 -22.84 -10.59
C ALA A 63 -7.94 -23.55 -11.31
N SER A 64 -9.04 -22.82 -11.48
CA SER A 64 -10.16 -23.13 -12.34
C SER A 64 -10.44 -21.94 -13.25
N GLU A 65 -11.47 -21.97 -14.05
CA GLU A 65 -11.76 -20.96 -15.06
C GLU A 65 -11.84 -19.51 -14.51
N ASN A 66 -12.48 -19.34 -13.34
CA ASN A 66 -12.75 -18.02 -12.76
C ASN A 66 -12.24 -17.87 -11.31
N CYS A 67 -11.56 -18.90 -10.80
CA CYS A 67 -11.09 -18.90 -9.42
C CYS A 67 -9.74 -19.59 -9.32
N ALA A 68 -8.87 -19.07 -8.50
CA ALA A 68 -7.61 -19.70 -8.13
C ALA A 68 -7.41 -19.60 -6.61
N ASN A 69 -6.64 -20.55 -6.08
CA ASN A 69 -6.29 -20.55 -4.66
C ASN A 69 -4.78 -20.79 -4.51
N VAL A 70 -4.11 -19.88 -3.83
CA VAL A 70 -2.70 -20.00 -3.47
C VAL A 70 -2.63 -20.25 -1.97
N ARG A 71 -2.22 -21.46 -1.60
CA ARG A 71 -2.04 -21.86 -0.20
C ARG A 71 -0.61 -21.59 0.23
N PHE A 72 -0.48 -20.94 1.36
CA PHE A 72 0.82 -20.72 2.01
C PHE A 72 1.05 -21.75 3.14
N ASP A 73 2.22 -21.71 3.72
CA ASP A 73 2.56 -22.44 4.96
C ASP A 73 1.68 -22.03 6.15
N GLU A 74 0.97 -20.89 6.01
CA GLU A 74 -0.11 -20.48 6.89
C GLU A 74 -1.13 -19.63 6.12
N GLY A 75 -2.39 -20.04 6.15
CA GLY A 75 -3.47 -19.39 5.41
C GLY A 75 -3.41 -19.59 3.90
N ALA A 76 -4.23 -18.84 3.20
CA ALA A 76 -4.35 -18.87 1.75
C ALA A 76 -4.77 -17.51 1.20
N ILE A 77 -4.62 -17.33 -0.11
CA ILE A 77 -5.31 -16.28 -0.87
C ILE A 77 -6.19 -16.95 -1.92
N LYS A 78 -7.48 -16.64 -1.87
CA LYS A 78 -8.43 -16.91 -2.93
C LYS A 78 -8.39 -15.77 -3.93
N ILE A 79 -8.29 -16.09 -5.22
CA ILE A 79 -8.29 -15.14 -6.34
C ILE A 79 -9.52 -15.42 -7.18
N GLU A 80 -10.36 -14.42 -7.39
CA GLU A 80 -11.63 -14.54 -8.12
C GLU A 80 -11.71 -13.48 -9.22
N VAL A 81 -12.25 -13.87 -10.36
CA VAL A 81 -12.58 -12.93 -11.43
C VAL A 81 -13.84 -12.15 -11.03
N ASP A 82 -13.76 -10.84 -11.06
CA ASP A 82 -14.84 -9.89 -10.78
C ASP A 82 -14.89 -8.84 -11.91
N GLY A 83 -15.63 -9.15 -12.97
CA GLY A 83 -15.66 -8.37 -14.19
C GLY A 83 -14.30 -8.41 -14.92
N ASP A 84 -13.69 -7.25 -15.08
CA ASP A 84 -12.38 -7.06 -15.73
C ASP A 84 -11.19 -7.01 -14.75
N ARG A 85 -11.41 -7.32 -13.49
CA ARG A 85 -10.45 -7.27 -12.39
C ARG A 85 -10.40 -8.57 -11.60
N LEU A 86 -9.36 -8.72 -10.80
CA LEU A 86 -9.18 -9.85 -9.90
C LEU A 86 -9.31 -9.42 -8.46
N LYS A 87 -10.15 -10.11 -7.71
CA LYS A 87 -10.29 -9.97 -6.27
C LYS A 87 -9.42 -10.98 -5.55
N PHE A 88 -8.57 -10.50 -4.69
CA PHE A 88 -7.71 -11.29 -3.82
C PHE A 88 -8.26 -11.27 -2.41
N THR A 89 -8.62 -12.43 -1.88
CA THR A 89 -9.21 -12.56 -0.54
C THR A 89 -8.31 -13.43 0.35
N PRO A 90 -7.59 -12.84 1.32
CA PRO A 90 -6.85 -13.60 2.33
C PRO A 90 -7.80 -14.45 3.18
N GLN A 91 -7.36 -15.64 3.60
CA GLN A 91 -8.13 -16.59 4.38
C GLN A 91 -7.25 -17.28 5.43
N GLY A 92 -7.80 -17.55 6.63
CA GLY A 92 -7.09 -18.25 7.69
C GLY A 92 -5.95 -17.45 8.33
N LEU A 93 -6.05 -16.12 8.30
CA LEU A 93 -5.02 -15.20 8.80
C LEU A 93 -5.56 -14.24 9.86
N GLU A 94 -6.69 -14.53 10.49
CA GLU A 94 -7.46 -13.67 11.40
C GLU A 94 -6.69 -13.32 12.69
N LYS A 95 -5.66 -14.11 13.05
CA LYS A 95 -4.78 -13.82 14.20
C LYS A 95 -3.79 -12.68 13.95
N TYR A 96 -3.64 -12.23 12.70
CA TYR A 96 -2.78 -11.13 12.31
C TYR A 96 -3.57 -9.84 12.10
N ASN A 97 -2.93 -8.72 12.34
CA ASN A 97 -3.50 -7.39 12.09
C ASN A 97 -2.56 -6.49 11.29
N ARG A 98 -1.61 -7.08 10.59
CA ARG A 98 -0.73 -6.42 9.64
C ARG A 98 -0.53 -7.30 8.43
N MET A 99 -0.64 -6.70 7.26
CA MET A 99 -0.38 -7.36 5.99
C MET A 99 0.57 -6.50 5.15
N TRP A 100 1.51 -7.15 4.48
CA TRP A 100 2.38 -6.53 3.48
C TRP A 100 2.28 -7.34 2.21
N ILE A 101 1.95 -6.68 1.11
CA ILE A 101 1.90 -7.27 -0.23
C ILE A 101 2.99 -6.62 -1.07
N ARG A 102 3.75 -7.42 -1.80
CA ARG A 102 4.70 -6.96 -2.82
C ARG A 102 4.10 -7.12 -4.20
N ILE A 103 4.14 -6.05 -4.98
CA ILE A 103 3.69 -6.01 -6.36
C ILE A 103 4.91 -5.70 -7.21
N PRO A 104 5.28 -6.54 -8.20
CA PRO A 104 6.42 -6.26 -9.09
C PRO A 104 6.32 -4.89 -9.74
N ALA A 105 7.44 -4.22 -9.85
CA ALA A 105 7.55 -2.89 -10.43
C ALA A 105 8.76 -2.81 -11.37
N THR A 106 8.80 -1.76 -12.17
CA THR A 106 9.95 -1.44 -13.02
C THR A 106 10.47 -0.04 -12.71
N ALA A 107 11.76 0.20 -12.97
CA ALA A 107 12.39 1.47 -12.64
C ALA A 107 11.80 2.68 -13.38
N ASP A 108 11.29 2.46 -14.60
CA ASP A 108 10.68 3.47 -15.50
C ASP A 108 9.18 3.67 -15.22
N GLU A 109 8.60 2.91 -14.30
CA GLU A 109 7.19 2.99 -13.94
C GLU A 109 6.86 4.32 -13.25
N ARG A 110 5.68 4.84 -13.53
CA ARG A 110 5.07 5.98 -12.83
C ARG A 110 3.84 5.50 -12.09
N VAL A 111 3.64 6.04 -10.89
CA VAL A 111 2.54 5.63 -10.00
C VAL A 111 1.77 6.85 -9.55
N TYR A 112 0.44 6.77 -9.58
CA TYR A 112 -0.48 7.85 -9.26
C TYR A 112 -1.55 7.34 -8.30
N GLY A 113 -2.12 8.21 -7.46
CA GLY A 113 -3.23 7.88 -6.56
C GLY A 113 -2.95 8.19 -5.11
N SER A 114 -3.34 7.30 -4.19
CA SER A 114 -3.31 7.48 -2.72
C SER A 114 -4.29 8.54 -2.20
N GLY A 115 -5.20 9.03 -3.04
CA GLY A 115 -6.13 10.09 -2.74
C GLY A 115 -5.59 11.48 -3.13
N GLU A 116 -5.96 12.50 -2.37
CA GLU A 116 -5.58 13.88 -2.63
C GLU A 116 -4.19 14.18 -2.03
N VAL A 117 -3.14 13.86 -2.79
CA VAL A 117 -1.74 14.10 -2.41
C VAL A 117 -1.27 15.42 -3.00
N PHE A 118 -0.87 16.39 -2.16
CA PHE A 118 -0.58 17.76 -2.57
C PHE A 118 0.82 18.00 -3.12
N THR A 119 1.75 17.08 -2.89
CA THR A 119 3.17 17.38 -3.13
C THR A 119 3.71 16.80 -4.42
N GLU A 120 3.21 15.66 -4.82
CA GLU A 120 3.77 14.89 -5.93
C GLU A 120 2.66 14.24 -6.75
N PHE A 121 2.65 14.49 -8.05
CA PHE A 121 1.73 13.79 -8.94
C PHE A 121 2.20 12.34 -9.19
N ASN A 122 3.49 12.15 -9.45
CA ASN A 122 4.10 10.83 -9.60
C ASN A 122 4.72 10.40 -8.27
N LEU A 123 4.18 9.34 -7.68
CA LEU A 123 4.61 8.81 -6.39
C LEU A 123 5.79 7.83 -6.49
N ARG A 124 6.28 7.52 -7.69
CA ARG A 124 7.45 6.62 -7.87
C ARG A 124 8.67 7.17 -7.13
N GLY A 125 9.34 6.31 -6.36
CA GLY A 125 10.46 6.70 -5.49
C GLY A 125 10.04 7.38 -4.18
N LYS A 126 8.77 7.30 -3.81
CA LYS A 126 8.20 7.93 -2.61
C LYS A 126 7.43 6.90 -1.77
N LYS A 127 7.15 7.28 -0.52
CA LYS A 127 6.14 6.62 0.29
C LYS A 127 4.91 7.49 0.36
N ALA A 128 3.75 6.88 0.41
CA ALA A 128 2.47 7.54 0.60
C ALA A 128 1.72 6.90 1.77
N ASN A 129 1.28 7.71 2.70
CA ASN A 129 0.47 7.26 3.82
C ASN A 129 -1.00 7.45 3.48
N VAL A 130 -1.74 6.36 3.45
CA VAL A 130 -3.19 6.39 3.20
C VAL A 130 -3.89 6.63 4.53
N TRP A 131 -3.85 7.88 4.96
CA TRP A 131 -4.42 8.36 6.21
C TRP A 131 -4.70 9.86 6.13
N VAL A 132 -5.86 10.28 6.62
CA VAL A 132 -6.24 11.71 6.60
C VAL A 132 -5.40 12.50 7.59
N ALA A 133 -4.86 13.62 7.12
CA ALA A 133 -4.19 14.60 7.96
C ALA A 133 -4.54 16.01 7.48
N GLU A 134 -5.17 16.79 8.36
CA GLU A 134 -5.48 18.18 8.07
C GLU A 134 -4.28 19.10 8.32
N HIS A 135 -4.01 19.96 7.36
CA HIS A 135 -3.00 21.02 7.50
C HIS A 135 -3.59 22.27 8.11
N ILE A 136 -3.05 22.68 9.24
CA ILE A 136 -3.34 24.00 9.79
C ILE A 136 -2.33 25.02 9.22
N ASN A 137 -2.56 25.40 7.99
CA ASN A 137 -1.72 26.35 7.28
C ASN A 137 -1.71 27.75 7.92
N ALA A 138 -2.82 28.20 8.49
CA ALA A 138 -2.96 29.57 9.04
C ALA A 138 -2.00 29.83 10.20
N LEU A 139 -1.85 28.92 11.15
CA LEU A 139 -0.93 29.06 12.28
C LEU A 139 0.55 28.99 11.86
N GLN A 140 0.87 28.20 10.85
CA GLN A 140 2.23 28.09 10.33
C GLN A 140 2.62 29.33 9.53
N ILE A 141 1.68 29.90 8.75
CA ILE A 141 1.86 31.16 8.04
C ILE A 141 2.04 32.31 9.03
N ALA A 142 1.21 32.39 10.08
CA ALA A 142 1.33 33.39 11.12
C ALA A 142 2.67 33.27 11.87
N LYS A 143 3.11 32.07 12.25
CA LYS A 143 4.43 31.85 12.88
C LYS A 143 5.58 32.21 11.94
N LYS A 144 5.46 31.99 10.64
CA LYS A 144 6.47 32.38 9.65
C LYS A 144 6.55 33.89 9.51
N LEU A 145 5.41 34.59 9.47
CA LEU A 145 5.34 36.06 9.41
C LEU A 145 5.91 36.69 10.67
N ILE A 146 5.54 36.22 11.86
CA ILE A 146 6.05 36.70 13.14
C ILE A 146 7.58 36.54 13.21
N LYS A 147 8.12 35.39 12.83
CA LYS A 147 9.57 35.15 12.80
C LYS A 147 10.29 36.05 11.81
N GLN A 148 9.67 36.34 10.67
CA GLN A 148 10.24 37.21 9.65
C GLN A 148 10.27 38.70 10.12
N VAL A 149 9.22 39.15 10.81
CA VAL A 149 9.13 40.48 11.38
C VAL A 149 10.14 40.70 12.53
N PHE A 150 10.36 39.69 13.36
CA PHE A 150 11.29 39.76 14.50
C PHE A 150 12.74 39.33 14.18
N GLY A 151 13.08 39.12 12.90
CA GLY A 151 14.45 38.78 12.49
C GLY A 151 14.99 37.46 13.04
N ILE A 152 14.11 36.56 13.53
CA ILE A 152 14.50 35.29 14.11
C ILE A 152 14.89 34.33 12.97
N LYS A 153 16.17 33.98 12.90
CA LYS A 153 16.66 33.00 11.91
C LYS A 153 15.85 31.69 12.01
N ASN A 154 15.32 31.26 10.88
CA ASN A 154 14.54 30.03 10.78
C ASN A 154 15.41 28.80 11.06
N THR A 155 15.49 28.38 12.31
CA THR A 155 16.10 27.11 12.74
C THR A 155 15.15 25.92 12.60
N THR A 156 13.87 26.16 12.26
CA THR A 156 12.93 25.08 11.96
C THR A 156 13.25 24.53 10.58
N LYS A 157 13.65 23.25 10.54
CA LYS A 157 13.63 22.46 9.30
C LYS A 157 12.37 22.81 8.52
N LYS A 158 12.51 23.20 7.25
CA LYS A 158 11.37 23.43 6.35
C LYS A 158 10.44 22.23 6.52
N GLN A 159 9.28 22.45 7.11
CA GLN A 159 8.24 21.44 7.11
C GLN A 159 7.76 21.39 5.66
N LYS A 160 8.36 20.51 4.88
CA LYS A 160 7.92 20.22 3.53
C LYS A 160 6.57 19.54 3.70
N PHE A 161 5.57 19.96 2.94
CA PHE A 161 4.42 19.11 2.65
C PHE A 161 4.97 17.74 2.34
N SER A 162 4.40 16.73 2.93
CA SER A 162 4.91 15.38 2.82
C SER A 162 3.85 14.54 2.10
N ASN A 163 4.28 13.56 1.34
CA ASN A 163 3.39 12.58 0.71
C ASN A 163 2.59 11.76 1.74
N TYR A 164 2.85 12.00 3.02
CA TYR A 164 2.13 11.39 4.15
C TYR A 164 0.88 12.17 4.56
N GLU A 165 0.55 13.27 3.88
CA GLU A 165 -0.53 14.15 4.24
C GLU A 165 -1.52 14.24 3.09
N THR A 166 -2.76 13.87 3.36
CA THR A 166 -3.87 13.94 2.39
C THR A 166 -5.16 14.32 3.11
N TYR A 167 -5.99 15.15 2.49
CA TYR A 167 -7.34 15.43 2.97
C TYR A 167 -8.32 14.32 2.65
N TYR A 168 -8.09 13.60 1.56
CA TYR A 168 -8.90 12.48 1.13
C TYR A 168 -8.01 11.27 0.88
N ALA A 169 -7.91 10.41 1.89
CA ALA A 169 -7.14 9.17 1.78
C ALA A 169 -7.89 8.12 0.97
N GLN A 170 -7.25 7.56 -0.05
CA GLN A 170 -7.81 6.49 -0.86
C GLN A 170 -6.80 5.35 -1.00
N PRO A 171 -7.15 4.12 -0.59
CA PRO A 171 -6.24 2.97 -0.66
C PRO A 171 -6.13 2.40 -2.08
N THR A 172 -5.90 3.29 -3.06
CA THR A 172 -5.84 2.99 -4.48
C THR A 172 -4.64 3.65 -5.12
N PHE A 173 -3.96 2.93 -5.98
CA PHE A 173 -3.02 3.53 -6.92
C PHE A 173 -3.17 2.91 -8.32
N ILE A 174 -2.76 3.68 -9.33
CA ILE A 174 -2.70 3.26 -10.73
C ILE A 174 -1.27 3.40 -11.23
N SER A 175 -0.89 2.49 -12.12
CA SER A 175 0.43 2.43 -12.71
C SER A 175 0.42 2.78 -14.20
N SER A 176 1.49 3.45 -14.68
CA SER A 176 1.73 3.65 -16.11
C SER A 176 1.92 2.33 -16.88
N LYS A 177 2.09 1.20 -16.18
CA LYS A 177 2.13 -0.15 -16.77
C LYS A 177 0.73 -0.74 -16.96
N LYS A 178 -0.32 0.10 -16.85
CA LYS A 178 -1.73 -0.23 -17.12
C LYS A 178 -2.30 -1.27 -16.16
N TYR A 179 -2.01 -1.14 -14.88
CA TYR A 179 -2.67 -1.86 -13.81
C TYR A 179 -3.04 -0.91 -12.68
N PHE A 180 -3.96 -1.32 -11.83
CA PHE A 180 -4.29 -0.64 -10.60
C PHE A 180 -4.26 -1.62 -9.42
N TYR A 181 -4.11 -1.09 -8.24
CA TYR A 181 -4.32 -1.75 -6.96
C TYR A 181 -5.37 -0.97 -6.17
N HIS A 182 -6.29 -1.70 -5.54
CA HIS A 182 -7.27 -1.12 -4.62
C HIS A 182 -7.47 -2.03 -3.42
N SER A 183 -7.22 -1.54 -2.21
CA SER A 183 -7.49 -2.30 -0.98
C SER A 183 -8.91 -2.04 -0.48
N LEU A 184 -9.59 -3.12 -0.08
CA LEU A 184 -10.91 -3.03 0.58
C LEU A 184 -10.72 -2.86 2.10
N THR A 185 -9.96 -1.85 2.49
CA THR A 185 -9.66 -1.53 3.89
C THR A 185 -10.18 -0.16 4.27
N THR A 186 -10.64 -0.02 5.51
CA THR A 186 -10.88 1.26 6.17
C THR A 186 -9.80 1.57 7.21
N ALA A 187 -8.88 0.63 7.44
CA ALA A 187 -7.74 0.82 8.32
C ALA A 187 -6.64 1.62 7.62
N ARG A 188 -5.69 2.10 8.41
CA ARG A 188 -4.51 2.78 7.87
C ARG A 188 -3.76 1.88 6.90
N ALA A 189 -3.38 2.45 5.76
CA ALA A 189 -2.49 1.80 4.81
C ALA A 189 -1.27 2.68 4.50
N GLU A 190 -0.21 2.07 3.99
CA GLU A 190 0.99 2.75 3.51
C GLU A 190 1.42 2.11 2.20
N PHE A 191 1.71 2.94 1.21
CA PHE A 191 2.31 2.52 -0.06
C PHE A 191 3.77 2.95 -0.08
N ASP A 192 4.66 2.01 -0.37
CA ASP A 192 6.08 2.25 -0.55
C ASP A 192 6.48 1.96 -1.99
N PHE A 193 6.77 3.03 -2.73
CA PHE A 193 7.18 2.99 -4.14
C PHE A 193 8.67 3.28 -4.34
N GLU A 194 9.47 3.25 -3.27
CA GLU A 194 10.91 3.57 -3.33
C GLU A 194 11.74 2.48 -3.99
N ASN A 195 11.36 1.21 -3.82
CA ASN A 195 12.10 0.12 -4.42
C ASN A 195 11.89 0.05 -5.93
N LYS A 196 12.97 -0.13 -6.72
CA LYS A 196 12.91 -0.15 -8.18
C LYS A 196 12.29 -1.42 -8.78
N ASP A 197 12.26 -2.51 -8.03
CA ASP A 197 11.86 -3.84 -8.52
C ASP A 197 10.47 -4.26 -8.01
N PHE A 198 9.95 -3.59 -6.96
CA PHE A 198 8.63 -3.87 -6.41
C PHE A 198 8.04 -2.68 -5.66
N HIS A 199 6.73 -2.63 -5.57
CA HIS A 199 5.98 -1.80 -4.63
C HIS A 199 5.62 -2.62 -3.40
N THR A 200 5.58 -1.98 -2.25
CA THR A 200 5.03 -2.60 -1.04
C THR A 200 3.76 -1.89 -0.63
N VAL A 201 2.69 -2.65 -0.48
CA VAL A 201 1.46 -2.20 0.18
C VAL A 201 1.45 -2.77 1.58
N LYS A 202 1.27 -1.91 2.57
CA LYS A 202 1.07 -2.28 3.95
C LYS A 202 -0.32 -1.86 4.39
N THR A 203 -1.04 -2.75 5.09
CA THR A 203 -2.32 -2.46 5.72
C THR A 203 -2.29 -2.82 7.20
N ASP A 204 -2.98 -2.03 8.01
CA ASP A 204 -3.12 -2.26 9.46
C ASP A 204 -4.28 -3.22 9.77
N GLU A 205 -4.61 -4.08 8.82
CA GLU A 205 -5.51 -5.23 8.93
C GLU A 205 -5.26 -6.24 7.79
N ILE A 206 -5.82 -7.43 7.91
CA ILE A 206 -5.86 -8.41 6.83
C ILE A 206 -7.09 -8.11 6.00
N ALA A 207 -6.93 -7.52 4.84
CA ALA A 207 -8.02 -7.04 3.99
C ALA A 207 -7.96 -7.63 2.58
N PRO A 208 -9.11 -7.88 1.94
CA PRO A 208 -9.16 -8.16 0.51
C PRO A 208 -8.69 -6.96 -0.32
N PHE A 209 -8.26 -7.23 -1.54
CA PHE A 209 -7.85 -6.19 -2.47
C PHE A 209 -8.14 -6.59 -3.92
N TYR A 210 -8.16 -5.59 -4.80
CA TYR A 210 -8.28 -5.77 -6.23
C TYR A 210 -6.97 -5.44 -6.95
N LEU A 211 -6.72 -6.18 -8.02
CA LEU A 211 -5.77 -5.87 -9.08
C LEU A 211 -6.48 -6.01 -10.43
N GLY A 212 -6.23 -5.07 -11.35
CA GLY A 212 -6.83 -5.08 -12.68
C GLY A 212 -5.96 -4.40 -13.74
#